data_fb73ce7ed5479556164183427553638d
#
_entry.id   fb73ce7ed5479556164183427553638d
#
_cell.length_a   1.000
_cell.length_b   1.000
_cell.length_c   1.000
_cell.angle_alpha   90.00
_cell.angle_beta   90.00
_cell.angle_gamma   90.00
#
_symmetry.space_group_name_H-M   'P 1'
#
loop_
_entity.id
_entity.type
_entity.pdbx_description
1 polymer ?
#
loop_
_entity_poly.entity_id
_entity_poly.type
_entity_poly.pdbx_seq_one_letter_code
_entity_poly.pdbx_strand_id
1 'polypeptide(L)'
;MGGVDTAGKGGAGRHSHRAGPGRRSRCPCHRSRATPAPTGPPRLRRLRALAERADVSFTTVFRIEHGRLDSTTGTLRKLLGALGQKLEAGRSTSVQGPQLAELFDASSTDRVGQDKPDRTRLRAFLDHLARHPDNAAQAVRCKPPASGSAFFDNLLAAIAEKVSDDNRTPRPAWTKRIVPLPVTWEGFVTPRMRAAAAAATPPQVACRKVLIPAASLWRQAG
;
A
#
# COMPACT_ATOMS: atom_id res chain seq x y z
N MET A 1 -42.72 -39.14 28.43
CA MET A 1 -42.36 -40.50 28.03
C MET A 1 -40.89 -40.47 27.82
N GLY A 2 -40.10 -40.89 28.68
CA GLY A 2 -39.67 -42.21 29.17
C GLY A 2 -38.19 -42.19 28.90
N GLY A 3 -37.28 -42.20 29.79
CA GLY A 3 -36.89 -43.18 30.78
C GLY A 3 -35.63 -43.82 30.26
N VAL A 4 -34.66 -44.11 30.94
CA VAL A 4 -34.15 -44.55 32.24
C VAL A 4 -32.66 -44.83 32.09
N ASP A 5 -31.85 -44.43 33.05
CA ASP A 5 -30.98 -45.20 33.96
C ASP A 5 -30.11 -46.32 33.42
N THR A 6 -28.84 -46.40 33.84
CA THR A 6 -28.26 -47.21 34.97
C THR A 6 -26.73 -47.09 34.90
N ALA A 7 -25.99 -46.67 35.86
CA ALA A 7 -25.55 -47.24 37.15
C ALA A 7 -24.70 -48.55 37.04
N GLY A 8 -23.53 -48.49 37.67
CA GLY A 8 -22.71 -49.65 38.08
C GLY A 8 -21.28 -49.21 38.37
N LYS A 9 -20.89 -48.89 39.61
CA LYS A 9 -20.35 -49.71 40.71
C LYS A 9 -19.17 -50.62 40.25
N GLY A 10 -17.96 -50.51 40.78
CA GLY A 10 -17.49 -50.74 42.08
C GLY A 10 -16.09 -51.33 41.99
N GLY A 11 -15.28 -51.18 43.02
CA GLY A 11 -14.17 -52.09 43.24
C GLY A 11 -12.96 -51.48 43.94
N ALA A 12 -12.98 -51.55 45.26
CA ALA A 12 -11.87 -51.21 46.14
C ALA A 12 -10.82 -52.35 46.17
N GLY A 13 -9.57 -52.00 46.35
CA GLY A 13 -8.51 -52.93 46.62
C GLY A 13 -7.34 -52.24 47.33
N ARG A 14 -7.35 -52.27 48.65
CA ARG A 14 -6.21 -51.96 49.52
C ARG A 14 -5.19 -53.09 49.47
N HIS A 15 -3.91 -52.79 49.46
CA HIS A 15 -2.94 -53.49 50.32
C HIS A 15 -1.64 -52.68 50.54
N SER A 16 -1.34 -52.54 51.80
CA SER A 16 -0.13 -52.03 52.47
C SER A 16 1.08 -52.94 52.25
N HIS A 17 2.27 -52.39 52.28
CA HIS A 17 3.45 -52.75 53.10
C HIS A 17 4.74 -52.12 52.54
N ARG A 18 5.41 -51.42 53.28
CA ARG A 18 6.48 -51.54 54.24
C ARG A 18 7.80 -50.87 53.84
N ALA A 19 8.35 -50.19 54.77
CA ALA A 19 9.53 -49.35 54.77
C ALA A 19 10.85 -50.09 54.51
N GLY A 20 11.85 -49.34 54.05
CA GLY A 20 13.27 -49.64 54.14
C GLY A 20 14.15 -48.47 53.70
N PRO A 21 15.11 -48.00 54.50
CA PRO A 21 15.90 -46.82 54.25
C PRO A 21 17.17 -47.12 53.45
N GLY A 22 17.42 -46.45 52.40
CA GLY A 22 18.64 -46.51 51.59
C GLY A 22 19.15 -45.13 51.22
N ARG A 23 20.01 -44.54 52.07
CA ARG A 23 20.84 -43.38 51.71
C ARG A 23 21.74 -43.73 50.54
N ARG A 24 21.51 -43.08 49.38
CA ARG A 24 22.54 -42.98 48.35
C ARG A 24 22.63 -41.52 47.92
N SER A 25 23.78 -40.95 48.19
CA SER A 25 24.30 -39.68 47.72
C SER A 25 24.13 -39.57 46.20
N ARG A 26 23.33 -38.62 45.76
CA ARG A 26 23.24 -38.29 44.35
C ARG A 26 24.11 -37.08 44.06
N CYS A 27 25.15 -37.31 43.29
CA CYS A 27 25.90 -36.26 42.58
C CYS A 27 24.95 -35.44 41.73
N PRO A 28 25.08 -34.10 41.69
CA PRO A 28 24.32 -33.26 40.80
C PRO A 28 24.97 -33.34 39.41
N CYS A 29 24.53 -34.33 38.60
CA CYS A 29 24.82 -34.27 37.16
C CYS A 29 23.98 -33.16 36.55
N HIS A 30 24.63 -32.03 36.37
CA HIS A 30 24.16 -30.95 35.50
C HIS A 30 23.93 -31.53 34.10
N ARG A 31 22.70 -31.94 33.83
CA ARG A 31 22.29 -32.18 32.44
C ARG A 31 22.15 -30.81 31.78
N SER A 32 23.19 -30.36 31.10
CA SER A 32 23.11 -29.36 30.07
C SER A 32 22.04 -29.81 29.08
N ARG A 33 20.88 -29.15 29.12
CA ARG A 33 19.89 -29.28 28.06
C ARG A 33 20.56 -28.75 26.80
N ALA A 34 21.05 -29.66 25.98
CA ALA A 34 21.42 -29.33 24.62
C ALA A 34 20.16 -28.78 23.91
N THR A 35 20.18 -27.51 23.64
CA THR A 35 19.15 -26.87 22.81
C THR A 35 19.20 -27.57 21.44
N PRO A 36 18.10 -28.18 20.95
CA PRO A 36 18.12 -28.83 19.65
C PRO A 36 18.47 -27.81 18.60
N ALA A 37 19.43 -28.15 17.74
CA ALA A 37 19.82 -27.31 16.62
C ALA A 37 18.57 -26.97 15.78
N PRO A 38 18.39 -25.72 15.36
CA PRO A 38 17.20 -25.30 14.64
C PRO A 38 17.14 -26.00 13.25
N THR A 39 16.22 -26.95 13.15
CA THR A 39 15.95 -27.70 11.91
C THR A 39 15.04 -26.88 11.02
N GLY A 40 15.49 -26.55 9.81
CA GLY A 40 14.67 -25.79 8.83
C GLY A 40 15.51 -25.14 7.73
N PRO A 41 14.89 -24.76 6.58
CA PRO A 41 15.59 -24.10 5.49
C PRO A 41 16.24 -22.78 5.95
N PRO A 42 17.34 -22.34 5.36
CA PRO A 42 18.17 -21.23 5.84
C PRO A 42 17.39 -19.92 6.02
N ARG A 43 16.37 -19.69 5.20
CA ARG A 43 15.48 -18.52 5.31
C ARG A 43 14.66 -18.54 6.61
N LEU A 44 14.08 -19.67 6.97
CA LEU A 44 13.28 -19.80 8.18
C LEU A 44 14.13 -19.66 9.45
N ARG A 45 15.40 -20.11 9.41
CA ARG A 45 16.35 -19.91 10.52
C ARG A 45 16.64 -18.43 10.76
N ARG A 46 16.85 -17.65 9.69
CA ARG A 46 17.06 -16.20 9.76
C ARG A 46 15.84 -15.47 10.33
N LEU A 47 14.63 -15.83 9.91
CA LEU A 47 13.41 -15.24 10.43
C LEU A 47 13.19 -15.56 11.93
N ARG A 48 13.53 -16.78 12.38
CA ARG A 48 13.47 -17.14 13.80
C ARG A 48 14.47 -16.35 14.63
N ALA A 49 15.72 -16.25 14.18
CA ALA A 49 16.73 -15.47 14.86
C ALA A 49 16.37 -13.97 14.93
N LEU A 50 15.74 -13.43 13.87
CA LEU A 50 15.22 -12.06 13.88
C LEU A 50 14.08 -11.90 14.88
N ALA A 51 13.13 -12.83 14.91
CA ALA A 51 12.01 -12.84 15.84
C ALA A 51 12.46 -12.84 17.31
N GLU A 52 13.42 -13.70 17.65
CA GLU A 52 14.02 -13.77 18.98
C GLU A 52 14.74 -12.48 19.38
N ARG A 53 15.56 -11.90 18.46
CA ARG A 53 16.27 -10.65 18.70
C ARG A 53 15.35 -9.43 18.84
N ALA A 54 14.24 -9.44 18.14
CA ALA A 54 13.24 -8.37 18.15
C ALA A 54 12.20 -8.52 19.26
N ASP A 55 12.22 -9.61 20.01
CA ASP A 55 11.18 -9.97 21.00
C ASP A 55 9.77 -9.91 20.37
N VAL A 56 9.62 -10.59 19.22
CA VAL A 56 8.37 -10.69 18.44
C VAL A 56 8.14 -12.16 18.08
N SER A 57 6.89 -12.61 18.04
CA SER A 57 6.62 -14.00 17.67
C SER A 57 7.07 -14.30 16.23
N PHE A 58 7.61 -15.50 16.01
CA PHE A 58 7.98 -15.95 14.65
C PHE A 58 6.81 -15.87 13.67
N THR A 59 5.60 -16.23 14.12
CA THR A 59 4.39 -16.16 13.30
C THR A 59 4.09 -14.73 12.85
N THR A 60 4.30 -13.75 13.72
CA THR A 60 4.12 -12.32 13.37
C THR A 60 5.11 -11.89 12.30
N VAL A 61 6.41 -12.21 12.48
CA VAL A 61 7.44 -11.88 11.49
C VAL A 61 7.15 -12.55 10.16
N PHE A 62 6.78 -13.82 10.17
CA PHE A 62 6.43 -14.57 8.98
C PHE A 62 5.24 -13.96 8.23
N ARG A 63 4.19 -13.54 8.93
CA ARG A 63 3.00 -12.91 8.32
C ARG A 63 3.29 -11.53 7.75
N ILE A 64 4.16 -10.74 8.39
CA ILE A 64 4.61 -9.43 7.89
C ILE A 64 5.41 -9.62 6.60
N GLU A 65 6.38 -10.53 6.58
CA GLU A 65 7.22 -10.84 5.41
C GLU A 65 6.41 -11.32 4.18
N HIS A 66 5.24 -11.94 4.43
CA HIS A 66 4.35 -12.41 3.38
C HIS A 66 3.21 -11.42 3.06
N GLY A 67 3.26 -10.19 3.60
CA GLY A 67 2.24 -9.17 3.37
C GLY A 67 0.84 -9.54 3.90
N ARG A 68 0.76 -10.50 4.85
CA ARG A 68 -0.51 -10.97 5.44
C ARG A 68 -0.89 -10.25 6.73
N LEU A 69 -0.04 -9.38 7.20
CA LEU A 69 -0.24 -8.61 8.42
C LEU A 69 0.48 -7.28 8.30
N ASP A 70 -0.27 -6.19 8.49
CA ASP A 70 0.30 -4.86 8.66
C ASP A 70 0.89 -4.74 10.04
N SER A 71 2.17 -4.36 10.11
CA SER A 71 2.85 -4.21 11.38
C SER A 71 2.51 -2.89 12.06
N THR A 72 2.28 -2.93 13.36
CA THR A 72 2.21 -1.68 14.14
C THR A 72 3.58 -1.00 14.15
N THR A 73 3.61 0.33 14.32
CA THR A 73 4.87 1.10 14.42
C THR A 73 5.78 0.56 15.53
N GLY A 74 5.18 0.07 16.63
CA GLY A 74 5.93 -0.55 17.73
C GLY A 74 6.63 -1.84 17.31
N THR A 75 5.93 -2.73 16.60
CA THR A 75 6.49 -3.98 16.07
C THR A 75 7.60 -3.69 15.05
N LEU A 76 7.35 -2.74 14.14
CA LEU A 76 8.32 -2.34 13.13
C LEU A 76 9.60 -1.78 13.75
N ARG A 77 9.47 -0.95 14.82
CA ARG A 77 10.61 -0.39 15.56
C ARG A 77 11.45 -1.48 16.23
N LYS A 78 10.82 -2.50 16.81
CA LYS A 78 11.53 -3.65 17.40
C LYS A 78 12.31 -4.45 16.35
N LEU A 79 11.67 -4.74 15.20
CA LEU A 79 12.30 -5.47 14.09
C LEU A 79 13.49 -4.71 13.50
N LEU A 80 13.33 -3.42 13.23
CA LEU A 80 14.40 -2.57 12.71
C LEU A 80 15.53 -2.41 13.72
N GLY A 81 15.22 -2.25 15.01
CA GLY A 81 16.23 -2.23 16.09
C GLY A 81 17.05 -3.52 16.15
N ALA A 82 16.41 -4.68 15.96
CA ALA A 82 17.11 -5.96 15.87
C ALA A 82 18.02 -6.09 14.64
N LEU A 83 17.74 -5.33 13.57
CA LEU A 83 18.59 -5.24 12.37
C LEU A 83 19.65 -4.13 12.46
N GLY A 84 19.74 -3.43 13.59
CA GLY A 84 20.63 -2.28 13.78
C GLY A 84 20.18 -1.02 13.02
N GLN A 85 18.92 -0.99 12.57
CA GLN A 85 18.31 0.14 11.89
C GLN A 85 17.38 0.91 12.82
N LYS A 86 17.28 2.22 12.62
CA LYS A 86 16.32 3.08 13.33
C LYS A 86 15.15 3.41 12.43
N LEU A 87 13.93 3.31 12.97
CA LEU A 87 12.78 3.89 12.33
C LEU A 87 12.77 5.38 12.68
N GLU A 88 13.21 6.20 11.75
CA GLU A 88 13.06 7.66 11.86
C GLU A 88 11.79 8.05 11.11
N ALA A 89 10.80 8.56 11.83
CA ALA A 89 9.71 9.32 11.23
C ALA A 89 10.29 10.67 10.80
N GLY A 90 11.12 10.68 9.76
CA GLY A 90 11.50 11.90 9.09
C GLY A 90 10.27 12.44 8.39
N ARG A 91 9.95 13.73 8.55
CA ARG A 91 9.31 14.41 7.43
C ARG A 91 10.19 14.08 6.26
N SER A 92 9.65 13.41 5.25
CA SER A 92 10.35 13.21 4.00
C SER A 92 10.80 14.60 3.55
N THR A 93 12.07 14.91 3.78
CA THR A 93 12.74 16.09 3.23
C THR A 93 13.15 15.82 1.78
N SER A 94 12.58 14.80 1.14
CA SER A 94 12.39 14.89 -0.28
C SER A 94 11.41 16.06 -0.46
N VAL A 95 11.95 17.20 -0.82
CA VAL A 95 11.27 18.42 -1.26
C VAL A 95 10.38 18.15 -2.51
N GLN A 96 10.21 16.92 -2.86
CA GLN A 96 9.37 16.45 -3.94
C GLN A 96 8.00 16.10 -3.34
N GLY A 97 7.10 17.07 -3.39
CA GLY A 97 5.67 16.81 -3.24
C GLY A 97 5.22 15.70 -4.22
N PRO A 98 3.94 15.30 -4.20
CA PRO A 98 3.45 14.23 -5.05
C PRO A 98 3.80 14.50 -6.51
N GLN A 99 4.27 13.46 -7.21
CA GLN A 99 4.65 13.54 -8.61
C GLN A 99 3.49 13.07 -9.51
N LEU A 100 3.30 13.75 -10.64
CA LEU A 100 2.31 13.30 -11.64
C LEU A 100 2.60 11.88 -12.14
N ALA A 101 3.88 11.49 -12.16
CA ALA A 101 4.31 10.16 -12.55
C ALA A 101 3.76 9.04 -11.64
N GLU A 102 3.41 9.34 -10.39
CA GLU A 102 2.84 8.39 -9.43
C GLU A 102 1.35 8.11 -9.68
N LEU A 103 0.72 8.89 -10.57
CA LEU A 103 -0.69 8.77 -10.90
C LEU A 103 -0.94 7.91 -12.15
N PHE A 104 0.06 7.22 -12.69
CA PHE A 104 -0.06 6.43 -13.92
C PHE A 104 -1.13 5.33 -13.84
N ASP A 105 -1.45 4.86 -12.64
CA ASP A 105 -2.46 3.85 -12.34
C ASP A 105 -3.79 4.45 -11.80
N ALA A 106 -3.92 5.79 -11.80
CA ALA A 106 -5.13 6.47 -11.32
C ALA A 106 -6.26 6.45 -12.36
N SER A 107 -6.43 5.32 -13.02
CA SER A 107 -7.54 5.04 -13.92
C SER A 107 -8.09 3.65 -13.69
N SER A 108 -9.36 3.46 -14.02
CA SER A 108 -10.04 2.16 -13.98
C SER A 108 -10.92 2.05 -15.21
N THR A 109 -11.21 0.82 -15.60
CA THR A 109 -12.17 0.55 -16.68
C THR A 109 -13.53 0.23 -16.05
N ASP A 110 -14.58 0.84 -16.52
CA ASP A 110 -15.92 0.57 -16.04
C ASP A 110 -16.48 -0.76 -16.59
N ARG A 111 -17.73 -1.10 -16.19
CA ARG A 111 -18.39 -2.34 -16.62
C ARG A 111 -18.68 -2.39 -18.13
N VAL A 112 -18.62 -1.26 -18.81
CA VAL A 112 -18.88 -1.12 -20.25
C VAL A 112 -17.58 -1.07 -21.06
N GLY A 113 -16.43 -1.22 -20.37
CA GLY A 113 -15.11 -1.15 -21.01
C GLY A 113 -14.62 0.27 -21.27
N GLN A 114 -15.26 1.30 -20.69
CA GLN A 114 -14.83 2.67 -20.82
C GLN A 114 -13.85 3.08 -19.72
N ASP A 115 -12.77 3.72 -20.11
CA ASP A 115 -11.77 4.22 -19.16
C ASP A 115 -12.34 5.37 -18.32
N LYS A 116 -12.13 5.26 -17.00
CA LYS A 116 -12.59 6.23 -16.01
C LYS A 116 -11.42 6.72 -15.16
N PRO A 117 -11.16 8.05 -15.13
CA PRO A 117 -10.10 8.58 -14.27
C PRO A 117 -10.52 8.56 -12.80
N ASP A 118 -9.59 8.25 -11.90
CA ASP A 118 -9.76 8.45 -10.46
C ASP A 118 -9.66 9.95 -10.13
N ARG A 119 -10.82 10.59 -10.15
CA ARG A 119 -10.91 12.03 -9.88
C ARG A 119 -10.46 12.41 -8.47
N THR A 120 -10.57 11.51 -7.51
CA THR A 120 -10.17 11.78 -6.13
C THR A 120 -8.66 11.94 -6.03
N ARG A 121 -7.90 11.00 -6.61
CA ARG A 121 -6.43 11.06 -6.63
C ARG A 121 -5.94 12.25 -7.47
N LEU A 122 -6.53 12.46 -8.65
CA LEU A 122 -6.16 13.59 -9.50
C LEU A 122 -6.44 14.94 -8.83
N ARG A 123 -7.60 15.09 -8.17
CA ARG A 123 -7.91 16.31 -7.41
C ARG A 123 -6.98 16.52 -6.24
N ALA A 124 -6.69 15.48 -5.46
CA ALA A 124 -5.76 15.58 -4.34
C ALA A 124 -4.37 16.09 -4.79
N PHE A 125 -3.87 15.60 -5.92
CA PHE A 125 -2.64 16.08 -6.54
C PHE A 125 -2.74 17.55 -6.94
N LEU A 126 -3.78 17.95 -7.67
CA LEU A 126 -3.98 19.33 -8.13
C LEU A 126 -4.21 20.31 -6.96
N ASP A 127 -4.97 19.91 -5.93
CA ASP A 127 -5.16 20.67 -4.70
C ASP A 127 -3.84 20.87 -3.93
N HIS A 128 -2.95 19.85 -3.98
CA HIS A 128 -1.61 19.98 -3.40
C HIS A 128 -0.78 21.03 -4.14
N LEU A 129 -0.77 20.98 -5.48
CA LEU A 129 -0.04 21.96 -6.29
C LEU A 129 -0.60 23.37 -6.16
N ALA A 130 -1.92 23.52 -6.03
CA ALA A 130 -2.53 24.83 -5.79
C ALA A 130 -2.06 25.47 -4.47
N ARG A 131 -1.80 24.63 -3.45
CA ARG A 131 -1.24 25.10 -2.16
C ARG A 131 0.28 25.31 -2.17
N HIS A 132 0.99 24.66 -3.10
CA HIS A 132 2.44 24.66 -3.21
C HIS A 132 2.87 24.89 -4.67
N PRO A 133 2.62 26.10 -5.24
CA PRO A 133 2.88 26.38 -6.65
C PRO A 133 4.37 26.26 -7.01
N ASP A 134 5.27 26.49 -6.06
CA ASP A 134 6.73 26.37 -6.27
C ASP A 134 7.14 24.94 -6.66
N ASN A 135 6.34 23.92 -6.31
CA ASN A 135 6.61 22.54 -6.62
C ASN A 135 6.03 22.11 -7.99
N ALA A 136 5.23 22.96 -8.64
CA ALA A 136 4.48 22.60 -9.84
C ALA A 136 5.38 22.11 -10.99
N ALA A 137 6.45 22.84 -11.29
CA ALA A 137 7.39 22.46 -12.36
C ALA A 137 8.06 21.10 -12.11
N GLN A 138 8.45 20.84 -10.86
CA GLN A 138 9.08 19.59 -10.48
C GLN A 138 8.10 18.43 -10.49
N ALA A 139 6.86 18.66 -10.04
CA ALA A 139 5.83 17.64 -9.95
C ALA A 139 5.41 17.06 -11.31
N VAL A 140 5.50 17.85 -12.39
CA VAL A 140 5.13 17.41 -13.75
C VAL A 140 6.34 17.08 -14.62
N ARG A 141 7.56 17.23 -14.13
CA ARG A 141 8.79 17.09 -14.92
C ARG A 141 8.98 15.70 -15.50
N CYS A 142 8.75 14.67 -14.68
CA CYS A 142 8.97 13.30 -15.07
C CYS A 142 7.79 12.75 -15.88
N LYS A 143 8.09 12.04 -16.97
CA LYS A 143 7.06 11.32 -17.74
C LYS A 143 6.50 10.19 -16.87
N PRO A 144 5.15 10.09 -16.72
CA PRO A 144 4.53 8.91 -16.13
C PRO A 144 4.85 7.64 -16.93
N PRO A 145 4.93 6.48 -16.28
CA PRO A 145 4.86 5.20 -16.98
C PRO A 145 3.60 5.14 -17.87
N ALA A 146 3.62 4.32 -18.93
CA ALA A 146 2.42 4.11 -19.74
C ALA A 146 1.33 3.46 -18.89
N SER A 147 0.14 4.08 -18.89
CA SER A 147 -1.00 3.58 -18.12
C SER A 147 -1.71 2.38 -18.77
N GLY A 148 -1.40 2.11 -20.04
CA GLY A 148 -2.15 1.16 -20.88
C GLY A 148 -3.41 1.75 -21.51
N SER A 149 -3.81 2.97 -21.14
CA SER A 149 -4.95 3.71 -21.69
C SER A 149 -4.48 4.97 -22.42
N ALA A 150 -4.69 5.02 -23.72
CA ALA A 150 -4.36 6.21 -24.52
C ALA A 150 -5.12 7.45 -24.05
N PHE A 151 -6.36 7.28 -23.57
CA PHE A 151 -7.13 8.35 -22.96
C PHE A 151 -6.42 8.90 -21.73
N PHE A 152 -6.02 8.02 -20.82
CA PHE A 152 -5.45 8.45 -19.55
C PHE A 152 -4.06 9.06 -19.71
N ASP A 153 -3.23 8.50 -20.60
CA ASP A 153 -1.93 9.09 -20.95
C ASP A 153 -2.09 10.52 -21.51
N ASN A 154 -3.11 10.75 -22.35
CA ASN A 154 -3.44 12.07 -22.85
C ASN A 154 -3.97 13.01 -21.76
N LEU A 155 -4.76 12.50 -20.82
CA LEU A 155 -5.24 13.29 -19.68
C LEU A 155 -4.08 13.74 -18.79
N LEU A 156 -3.14 12.84 -18.44
CA LEU A 156 -1.96 13.20 -17.67
C LEU A 156 -1.07 14.22 -18.39
N ALA A 157 -0.93 14.08 -19.70
CA ALA A 157 -0.19 15.07 -20.50
C ALA A 157 -0.87 16.43 -20.51
N ALA A 158 -2.21 16.47 -20.65
CA ALA A 158 -2.99 17.71 -20.58
C ALA A 158 -2.88 18.39 -19.21
N ILE A 159 -2.93 17.60 -18.13
CA ILE A 159 -2.73 18.10 -16.75
C ILE A 159 -1.34 18.73 -16.63
N ALA A 160 -0.28 18.06 -17.10
CA ALA A 160 1.08 18.59 -17.05
C ALA A 160 1.21 19.92 -17.83
N GLU A 161 0.61 20.01 -19.00
CA GLU A 161 0.62 21.23 -19.80
C GLU A 161 -0.13 22.37 -19.11
N LYS A 162 -1.33 22.10 -18.58
CA LYS A 162 -2.11 23.12 -17.87
C LYS A 162 -1.41 23.57 -16.60
N VAL A 163 -0.89 22.66 -15.78
CA VAL A 163 -0.12 23.01 -14.58
C VAL A 163 1.09 23.88 -14.93
N SER A 164 1.79 23.57 -16.02
CA SER A 164 2.93 24.38 -16.47
C SER A 164 2.49 25.78 -16.92
N ASP A 165 1.41 25.87 -17.70
CA ASP A 165 0.88 27.15 -18.19
C ASP A 165 0.38 28.02 -17.04
N ASP A 166 -0.38 27.47 -16.10
CA ASP A 166 -0.93 28.17 -14.93
C ASP A 166 0.21 28.74 -14.03
N ASN A 167 1.33 28.02 -13.95
CA ASN A 167 2.49 28.44 -13.16
C ASN A 167 3.57 29.14 -13.98
N ARG A 168 3.31 29.47 -15.26
CA ARG A 168 4.24 30.14 -16.17
C ARG A 168 5.60 29.43 -16.28
N THR A 169 5.59 28.10 -16.22
CA THR A 169 6.78 27.27 -16.37
C THR A 169 6.80 26.56 -17.74
N PRO A 170 7.98 26.19 -18.26
CA PRO A 170 8.06 25.47 -19.53
C PRO A 170 7.32 24.15 -19.47
N ARG A 171 6.51 23.86 -20.50
CA ARG A 171 5.83 22.56 -20.64
C ARG A 171 6.86 21.44 -20.75
N PRO A 172 6.69 20.30 -20.05
CA PRO A 172 7.61 19.18 -20.11
C PRO A 172 7.73 18.61 -21.53
N ALA A 173 8.96 18.36 -21.99
CA ALA A 173 9.19 17.88 -23.36
C ALA A 173 8.50 16.54 -23.68
N TRP A 174 8.23 15.72 -22.66
CA TRP A 174 7.57 14.43 -22.84
C TRP A 174 6.11 14.55 -23.31
N THR A 175 5.40 15.64 -22.96
CA THR A 175 4.00 15.84 -23.38
C THR A 175 3.85 15.88 -24.89
N LYS A 176 4.84 16.44 -25.60
CA LYS A 176 4.86 16.50 -27.07
C LYS A 176 4.94 15.12 -27.74
N ARG A 177 5.40 14.10 -27.02
CA ARG A 177 5.53 12.72 -27.52
C ARG A 177 4.25 11.91 -27.39
N ILE A 178 3.27 12.41 -26.63
CA ILE A 178 1.95 11.78 -26.51
C ILE A 178 1.06 12.30 -27.63
N VAL A 179 0.72 11.40 -28.55
CA VAL A 179 -0.14 11.75 -29.70
C VAL A 179 -1.57 11.97 -29.20
N PRO A 180 -2.24 13.08 -29.59
CA PRO A 180 -3.64 13.30 -29.27
C PRO A 180 -4.53 12.12 -29.70
N LEU A 181 -5.64 11.93 -29.03
CA LEU A 181 -6.57 10.86 -29.36
C LEU A 181 -7.10 11.00 -30.79
N PRO A 182 -7.32 9.91 -31.55
CA PRO A 182 -7.92 9.96 -32.88
C PRO A 182 -9.39 10.43 -32.80
N VAL A 183 -10.11 9.98 -31.75
CA VAL A 183 -11.52 10.32 -31.51
C VAL A 183 -11.63 11.01 -30.16
N THR A 184 -12.56 11.98 -30.06
CA THR A 184 -12.78 12.68 -28.80
C THR A 184 -13.35 11.73 -27.73
N TRP A 185 -12.66 11.65 -26.60
CA TRP A 185 -13.17 10.96 -25.43
C TRP A 185 -14.13 11.89 -24.67
N GLU A 186 -15.40 11.48 -24.55
CA GLU A 186 -16.46 12.32 -23.96
C GLU A 186 -16.89 11.85 -22.56
N GLY A 187 -16.40 10.71 -22.11
CA GLY A 187 -16.72 10.16 -20.80
C GLY A 187 -18.23 9.99 -20.60
N PHE A 188 -18.71 10.53 -19.49
CA PHE A 188 -20.13 10.44 -19.08
C PHE A 188 -20.95 11.68 -19.45
N VAL A 189 -20.60 12.37 -20.51
CA VAL A 189 -21.30 13.58 -20.95
C VAL A 189 -22.49 13.19 -21.82
N THR A 190 -23.69 13.57 -21.39
CA THR A 190 -24.89 13.40 -22.23
C THR A 190 -24.84 14.35 -23.41
N PRO A 191 -25.52 14.03 -24.54
CA PRO A 191 -25.57 14.93 -25.69
C PRO A 191 -25.98 16.37 -25.36
N ARG A 192 -26.89 16.53 -24.41
CA ARG A 192 -27.35 17.87 -23.95
C ARG A 192 -26.27 18.64 -23.20
N MET A 193 -25.38 17.94 -22.51
CA MET A 193 -24.30 18.56 -21.72
C MET A 193 -23.03 18.77 -22.55
N ARG A 194 -22.94 18.22 -23.77
CA ARG A 194 -21.73 18.24 -24.58
C ARG A 194 -21.20 19.64 -24.86
N ALA A 195 -22.08 20.54 -25.31
CA ALA A 195 -21.70 21.92 -25.62
C ALA A 195 -21.18 22.66 -24.36
N ALA A 196 -21.87 22.52 -23.23
CA ALA A 196 -21.46 23.11 -21.95
C ALA A 196 -20.14 22.50 -21.45
N ALA A 197 -19.99 21.18 -21.56
CA ALA A 197 -18.77 20.49 -21.19
C ALA A 197 -17.58 20.92 -22.07
N ALA A 198 -17.78 21.08 -23.37
CA ALA A 198 -16.77 21.57 -24.31
C ALA A 198 -16.32 23.00 -23.93
N ALA A 199 -17.28 23.90 -23.71
CA ALA A 199 -16.97 25.27 -23.29
C ALA A 199 -16.24 25.35 -21.92
N ALA A 200 -16.52 24.41 -21.01
CA ALA A 200 -15.89 24.35 -19.68
C ALA A 200 -14.58 23.53 -19.64
N THR A 201 -14.20 22.90 -20.76
CA THR A 201 -12.97 22.09 -20.83
C THR A 201 -11.76 23.00 -21.07
N PRO A 202 -10.67 22.87 -20.28
CA PRO A 202 -9.44 23.64 -20.50
C PRO A 202 -8.86 23.38 -21.90
N PRO A 203 -8.27 24.40 -22.56
CA PRO A 203 -7.75 24.25 -23.93
C PRO A 203 -6.68 23.16 -24.05
N GLN A 204 -5.83 22.95 -23.04
CA GLN A 204 -4.83 21.88 -23.03
C GLN A 204 -5.48 20.49 -23.09
N VAL A 205 -6.61 20.32 -22.42
CA VAL A 205 -7.37 19.06 -22.38
C VAL A 205 -8.12 18.88 -23.71
N ALA A 206 -8.76 19.94 -24.22
CA ALA A 206 -9.49 19.93 -25.48
C ALA A 206 -8.58 19.64 -26.69
N CYS A 207 -7.36 20.22 -26.74
CA CYS A 207 -6.37 19.96 -27.79
C CYS A 207 -5.96 18.49 -27.89
N ARG A 208 -6.10 17.72 -26.80
CA ARG A 208 -5.83 16.29 -26.77
C ARG A 208 -7.06 15.43 -27.02
N LYS A 209 -8.16 16.07 -27.46
CA LYS A 209 -9.45 15.43 -27.71
C LYS A 209 -10.01 14.70 -26.49
N VAL A 210 -9.84 15.29 -25.32
CA VAL A 210 -10.44 14.84 -24.05
C VAL A 210 -11.45 15.88 -23.60
N LEU A 211 -12.68 15.46 -23.34
CA LEU A 211 -13.75 16.34 -22.90
C LEU A 211 -14.00 16.16 -21.39
N ILE A 212 -13.31 16.97 -20.59
CA ILE A 212 -13.47 17.00 -19.13
C ILE A 212 -13.55 18.44 -18.68
N PRO A 213 -14.71 18.89 -18.14
CA PRO A 213 -14.85 20.23 -17.59
C PRO A 213 -13.84 20.52 -16.47
N ALA A 214 -13.31 21.74 -16.45
CA ALA A 214 -12.33 22.15 -15.43
C ALA A 214 -12.80 21.84 -14.01
N ALA A 215 -14.04 22.16 -13.66
CA ALA A 215 -14.62 21.90 -12.35
C ALA A 215 -14.63 20.43 -11.92
N SER A 216 -14.43 19.50 -12.88
CA SER A 216 -14.32 18.06 -12.57
C SER A 216 -12.98 17.69 -11.92
N LEU A 217 -11.93 18.45 -12.18
CA LEU A 217 -10.58 18.19 -11.69
C LEU A 217 -10.02 19.33 -10.83
N TRP A 218 -10.22 20.59 -11.25
CA TRP A 218 -9.72 21.76 -10.54
C TRP A 218 -10.82 22.37 -9.67
N ARG A 219 -10.51 22.67 -8.42
CA ARG A 219 -11.38 23.51 -7.62
C ARG A 219 -11.24 24.96 -8.13
N GLN A 220 -12.36 25.60 -8.36
CA GLN A 220 -12.31 27.04 -8.56
C GLN A 220 -11.89 27.68 -7.24
N ALA A 221 -10.86 28.54 -7.28
CA ALA A 221 -10.58 29.41 -6.17
C ALA A 221 -11.79 30.31 -5.99
N GLY A 222 -12.48 30.18 -4.86
CA GLY A 222 -13.59 31.03 -4.48
C GLY A 222 -13.12 32.42 -4.13
#